data_b14c6bc964421dbdd2b191afdffcf40f
#
_entry.id   b14c6bc964421dbdd2b191afdffcf40f
#
_cell.length_a   1.000
_cell.length_b   1.000
_cell.length_c   1.000
_cell.angle_alpha   90.00
_cell.angle_beta   90.00
_cell.angle_gamma   90.00
#
_symmetry.space_group_name_H-M   'P 1'
#
loop_
_entity.id
_entity.type
_entity.pdbx_description
1 polymer ?
#
loop_
_entity_poly.entity_id
_entity_poly.type
_entity_poly.pdbx_seq_one_letter_code
_entity_poly.pdbx_strand_id
1 'polypeptide(L)'
;MAVLSRRGRDADVRVEGLEREPVGLAGGPEDARWAAVARSLAAAVSRLSAAEVRCDACGVMALHDDEMRTATLDLAGRGDIPDAARQAAERISGLAPDSLAFDWRHYGGVRSGEIAVAVAPLALLERRIDVAAQAGIDLTVIDGESAAVLRALRYAAQFELDAQGAYAALWFCDAGVCGWRIEGSSAIPVLTLSGTLPEALPDALRRRALGAVHCVFVAGDERCIARFDTSVAEIGDVLGTAVVPFDCTGWDGQPCARAGMPGGPAFAVAFGLALRGVWE
;
A
#
# COMPACT_ATOMS: atom_id res chain seq x y z
N MET A 1 -3.84 -6.33 9.43
CA MET A 1 -3.97 -5.07 10.19
C MET A 1 -2.64 -4.76 10.86
N ALA A 2 -2.22 -3.52 10.86
CA ALA A 2 -1.05 -3.05 11.61
C ALA A 2 -1.46 -1.87 12.48
N VAL A 3 -0.91 -1.79 13.70
CA VAL A 3 -1.10 -0.67 14.62
C VAL A 3 0.28 -0.06 14.89
N LEU A 4 0.40 1.22 14.60
CA LEU A 4 1.61 1.99 14.80
C LEU A 4 1.36 3.14 15.77
N SER A 5 2.39 3.52 16.52
CA SER A 5 2.40 4.73 17.33
C SER A 5 3.61 5.60 17.01
N ARG A 6 3.47 6.91 17.28
CA ARG A 6 4.55 7.88 17.13
C ARG A 6 4.46 8.89 18.27
N ARG A 7 5.54 9.13 18.96
CA ARG A 7 5.60 10.10 20.07
C ARG A 7 6.35 11.36 19.65
N GLY A 8 5.60 12.30 19.04
CA GLY A 8 6.18 13.56 18.54
C GLY A 8 6.59 13.49 17.07
N ARG A 9 6.89 14.66 16.46
CA ARG A 9 7.15 14.78 15.01
C ARG A 9 8.43 14.10 14.55
N ASP A 10 9.46 14.10 15.39
CA ASP A 10 10.80 13.56 15.07
C ASP A 10 11.05 12.20 15.72
N ALA A 11 10.03 11.57 16.30
CA ALA A 11 10.18 10.28 16.93
C ALA A 11 10.01 9.15 15.91
N ASP A 12 10.74 8.07 16.11
CA ASP A 12 10.60 6.85 15.33
C ASP A 12 9.20 6.26 15.47
N VAL A 13 8.75 5.64 14.40
CA VAL A 13 7.50 4.90 14.39
C VAL A 13 7.70 3.58 15.13
N ARG A 14 6.77 3.23 16.01
CA ARG A 14 6.79 1.99 16.76
C ARG A 14 5.67 1.06 16.30
N VAL A 15 6.00 -0.21 16.07
CA VAL A 15 5.01 -1.25 15.79
C VAL A 15 4.41 -1.72 17.11
N GLU A 16 3.16 -1.42 17.37
CA GLU A 16 2.43 -1.81 18.58
C GLU A 16 1.77 -3.18 18.42
N GLY A 17 1.28 -3.50 17.23
CA GLY A 17 0.65 -4.78 16.97
C GLY A 17 0.44 -5.07 15.50
N LEU A 18 0.49 -6.36 15.17
CA LEU A 18 0.22 -6.91 13.83
C LEU A 18 -0.76 -8.06 13.95
N GLU A 19 -1.81 -8.07 13.13
CA GLU A 19 -2.79 -9.13 13.06
C GLU A 19 -3.17 -9.47 11.63
N ARG A 20 -3.28 -10.76 11.36
CA ARG A 20 -3.73 -11.28 10.08
C ARG A 20 -4.92 -12.19 10.29
N GLU A 21 -6.03 -11.85 9.66
CA GLU A 21 -7.24 -12.64 9.71
C GLU A 21 -7.66 -13.04 8.30
N PRO A 22 -7.82 -14.34 8.01
CA PRO A 22 -8.35 -14.77 6.73
C PRO A 22 -9.79 -14.31 6.57
N VAL A 23 -10.08 -13.67 5.44
CA VAL A 23 -11.45 -13.39 5.04
C VAL A 23 -11.96 -14.61 4.29
N GLY A 24 -12.90 -15.33 4.86
CA GLY A 24 -13.55 -16.48 4.22
C GLY A 24 -14.44 -16.00 3.06
N LEU A 25 -13.83 -15.74 1.91
CA LEU A 25 -14.53 -15.36 0.69
C LEU A 25 -15.08 -16.62 -0.02
N ALA A 26 -16.04 -17.29 0.58
CA ALA A 26 -16.84 -18.25 -0.16
C ALA A 26 -17.73 -17.50 -1.15
N GLY A 27 -17.88 -18.03 -2.37
CA GLY A 27 -18.75 -17.45 -3.37
C GLY A 27 -20.14 -17.17 -2.81
N GLY A 28 -20.57 -15.92 -2.87
CA GLY A 28 -21.85 -15.46 -2.32
C GLY A 28 -22.18 -14.05 -2.81
N PRO A 29 -23.36 -13.54 -2.47
CA PRO A 29 -23.73 -12.17 -2.79
C PRO A 29 -22.74 -11.17 -2.17
N GLU A 30 -22.59 -10.04 -2.82
CA GLU A 30 -21.62 -9.00 -2.44
C GLU A 30 -21.73 -8.58 -0.97
N ASP A 31 -22.97 -8.40 -0.47
CA ASP A 31 -23.19 -8.01 0.93
C ASP A 31 -22.69 -9.07 1.93
N ALA A 32 -22.77 -10.36 1.60
CA ALA A 32 -22.22 -11.42 2.44
C ALA A 32 -20.68 -11.37 2.49
N ARG A 33 -20.04 -10.98 1.40
CA ARG A 33 -18.57 -10.77 1.36
C ARG A 33 -18.16 -9.61 2.25
N TRP A 34 -18.84 -8.47 2.15
CA TRP A 34 -18.56 -7.32 3.01
C TRP A 34 -18.81 -7.61 4.49
N ALA A 35 -19.88 -8.34 4.81
CA ALA A 35 -20.12 -8.81 6.17
C ALA A 35 -19.02 -9.75 6.68
N ALA A 36 -18.42 -10.58 5.82
CA ALA A 36 -17.28 -11.42 6.17
C ALA A 36 -16.03 -10.55 6.47
N VAL A 37 -15.77 -9.54 5.65
CA VAL A 37 -14.67 -8.58 5.89
C VAL A 37 -14.84 -7.89 7.24
N ALA A 38 -16.04 -7.37 7.54
CA ALA A 38 -16.33 -6.71 8.81
C ALA A 38 -16.08 -7.65 10.02
N ARG A 39 -16.54 -8.90 9.94
CA ARG A 39 -16.29 -9.89 11.02
C ARG A 39 -14.80 -10.19 11.20
N SER A 40 -14.07 -10.39 10.10
CA SER A 40 -12.63 -10.66 10.17
C SER A 40 -11.86 -9.46 10.75
N LEU A 41 -12.25 -8.25 10.36
CA LEU A 41 -11.65 -7.02 10.89
C LEU A 41 -11.94 -6.87 12.40
N ALA A 42 -13.20 -7.09 12.83
CA ALA A 42 -13.59 -7.05 14.23
C ALA A 42 -12.83 -8.13 15.07
N ALA A 43 -12.61 -9.31 14.51
CA ALA A 43 -11.83 -10.36 15.16
C ALA A 43 -10.36 -9.95 15.33
N ALA A 44 -9.75 -9.30 14.32
CA ALA A 44 -8.40 -8.78 14.43
C ALA A 44 -8.28 -7.67 15.49
N VAL A 45 -9.22 -6.72 15.51
CA VAL A 45 -9.31 -5.68 16.55
C VAL A 45 -9.43 -6.29 17.95
N SER A 46 -10.30 -7.28 18.11
CA SER A 46 -10.49 -7.96 19.41
C SER A 46 -9.21 -8.64 19.90
N ARG A 47 -8.45 -9.29 19.02
CA ARG A 47 -7.17 -9.92 19.40
C ARG A 47 -6.11 -8.89 19.78
N LEU A 48 -6.00 -7.80 19.03
CA LEU A 48 -5.10 -6.69 19.36
C LEU A 48 -5.46 -6.08 20.71
N SER A 49 -6.75 -5.84 20.97
CA SER A 49 -7.24 -5.31 22.24
C SER A 49 -6.98 -6.26 23.41
N ALA A 50 -7.21 -7.57 23.22
CA ALA A 50 -6.87 -8.59 24.21
C ALA A 50 -5.37 -8.66 24.50
N ALA A 51 -4.57 -8.23 23.55
CA ALA A 51 -3.14 -8.09 23.67
C ALA A 51 -2.69 -6.70 24.19
N GLU A 52 -3.63 -5.92 24.72
CA GLU A 52 -3.41 -4.56 25.27
C GLU A 52 -2.92 -3.53 24.23
N VAL A 53 -3.11 -3.81 22.93
CA VAL A 53 -2.84 -2.86 21.86
C VAL A 53 -4.05 -1.95 21.66
N ARG A 54 -3.85 -0.65 21.78
CA ARG A 54 -4.89 0.34 21.58
C ARG A 54 -5.14 0.58 20.10
N CYS A 55 -6.39 0.40 19.66
CA CYS A 55 -6.83 0.59 18.27
C CYS A 55 -7.79 1.79 18.13
N ASP A 56 -7.73 2.75 19.04
CA ASP A 56 -8.63 3.89 19.19
C ASP A 56 -8.17 5.17 18.44
N ALA A 57 -7.14 5.04 17.62
CA ALA A 57 -6.62 6.13 16.82
C ALA A 57 -7.16 6.09 15.38
N CYS A 58 -6.69 7.02 14.55
CA CYS A 58 -7.00 7.14 13.14
C CYS A 58 -6.95 5.80 12.39
N GLY A 59 -8.08 5.36 11.86
CA GLY A 59 -8.19 4.19 11.00
C GLY A 59 -7.87 4.52 9.54
N VAL A 60 -7.05 3.69 8.90
CA VAL A 60 -6.74 3.82 7.47
C VAL A 60 -7.03 2.49 6.76
N MET A 61 -7.80 2.52 5.68
CA MET A 61 -8.10 1.34 4.85
C MET A 61 -7.62 1.53 3.41
N ALA A 62 -7.40 0.40 2.73
CA ALA A 62 -7.01 0.42 1.32
C ALA A 62 -8.20 0.36 0.36
N LEU A 63 -8.02 0.98 -0.82
CA LEU A 63 -8.70 0.64 -2.06
C LEU A 63 -7.75 -0.20 -2.92
N HIS A 64 -8.27 -1.23 -3.58
CA HIS A 64 -7.53 -1.91 -4.63
C HIS A 64 -7.25 -0.96 -5.80
N ASP A 65 -6.13 -1.15 -6.48
CA ASP A 65 -5.73 -0.24 -7.57
C ASP A 65 -6.73 -0.25 -8.76
N ASP A 66 -7.50 -1.32 -8.94
CA ASP A 66 -8.57 -1.40 -9.95
C ASP A 66 -9.88 -0.71 -9.53
N GLU A 67 -10.06 -0.45 -8.24
CA GLU A 67 -11.20 0.29 -7.68
C GLU A 67 -10.99 1.80 -7.74
N MET A 68 -9.80 2.25 -8.07
CA MET A 68 -9.41 3.66 -8.09
C MET A 68 -8.79 4.05 -9.44
N ARG A 69 -9.01 5.28 -9.86
CA ARG A 69 -8.32 5.89 -11.00
C ARG A 69 -7.47 7.05 -10.51
N THR A 70 -6.30 7.23 -11.10
CA THR A 70 -5.41 8.35 -10.79
C THR A 70 -4.96 9.05 -12.06
N ALA A 71 -4.74 10.35 -11.98
CA ALA A 71 -4.14 11.14 -13.04
C ALA A 71 -3.28 12.27 -12.47
N THR A 72 -2.25 12.65 -13.22
CA THR A 72 -1.49 13.86 -12.96
C THR A 72 -1.95 14.97 -13.93
N LEU A 73 -2.16 16.16 -13.40
CA LEU A 73 -2.59 17.34 -14.14
C LEU A 73 -1.55 18.44 -14.00
N ASP A 74 -1.18 19.04 -15.12
CA ASP A 74 -0.48 20.31 -15.14
C ASP A 74 -1.50 21.43 -14.95
N LEU A 75 -1.26 22.26 -13.95
CA LEU A 75 -2.11 23.40 -13.60
C LEU A 75 -1.75 24.67 -14.34
N ALA A 76 -0.79 24.64 -15.29
CA ALA A 76 -0.28 25.83 -15.97
C ALA A 76 -1.41 26.82 -16.32
N GLY A 77 -1.54 27.89 -15.53
CA GLY A 77 -2.52 28.96 -15.72
C GLY A 77 -3.97 28.66 -15.31
N ARG A 78 -4.27 27.56 -14.62
CA ARG A 78 -5.60 27.23 -14.11
C ARG A 78 -5.80 27.83 -12.73
N GLY A 79 -6.82 28.71 -12.58
CA GLY A 79 -6.99 29.51 -11.37
C GLY A 79 -7.60 28.78 -10.18
N ASP A 80 -8.44 27.75 -10.38
CA ASP A 80 -9.13 27.01 -9.30
C ASP A 80 -8.75 25.54 -9.31
N ILE A 81 -7.90 25.14 -8.37
CA ILE A 81 -7.40 23.77 -8.25
C ILE A 81 -8.51 22.76 -7.92
N PRO A 82 -9.40 23.00 -6.93
CA PRO A 82 -10.53 22.13 -6.64
C PRO A 82 -11.43 21.86 -7.85
N ASP A 83 -11.74 22.87 -8.63
CA ASP A 83 -12.54 22.71 -9.85
C ASP A 83 -11.82 21.93 -10.93
N ALA A 84 -10.54 22.19 -11.15
CA ALA A 84 -9.71 21.44 -12.11
C ALA A 84 -9.60 19.96 -11.70
N ALA A 85 -9.42 19.68 -10.40
CA ALA A 85 -9.36 18.33 -9.87
C ALA A 85 -10.67 17.59 -10.06
N ARG A 86 -11.82 18.23 -9.76
CA ARG A 86 -13.16 17.66 -9.95
C ARG A 86 -13.42 17.32 -11.43
N GLN A 87 -13.19 18.24 -12.33
CA GLN A 87 -13.35 18.02 -13.78
C GLN A 87 -12.46 16.87 -14.28
N ALA A 88 -11.26 16.75 -13.72
CA ALA A 88 -10.39 15.63 -14.05
C ALA A 88 -10.95 14.32 -13.52
N ALA A 89 -11.40 14.29 -12.26
CA ALA A 89 -12.00 13.11 -11.64
C ALA A 89 -13.19 12.59 -12.45
N GLU A 90 -14.12 13.47 -12.85
CA GLU A 90 -15.26 13.12 -13.72
C GLU A 90 -14.79 12.51 -15.05
N ARG A 91 -13.80 13.11 -15.69
CA ARG A 91 -13.29 12.67 -16.99
C ARG A 91 -12.59 11.32 -16.94
N ILE A 92 -11.75 11.08 -15.92
CA ILE A 92 -10.98 9.82 -15.82
C ILE A 92 -11.80 8.66 -15.28
N SER A 93 -12.84 8.93 -14.49
CA SER A 93 -13.73 7.89 -13.96
C SER A 93 -14.87 7.54 -14.90
N GLY A 94 -15.37 8.51 -15.67
CA GLY A 94 -16.60 8.38 -16.43
C GLY A 94 -17.87 8.26 -15.59
N LEU A 95 -17.78 8.53 -14.27
CA LEU A 95 -18.88 8.46 -13.33
C LEU A 95 -19.63 9.80 -13.27
N ALA A 96 -20.89 9.75 -12.87
CA ALA A 96 -21.66 10.96 -12.59
C ALA A 96 -21.10 11.69 -11.34
N PRO A 97 -21.15 13.04 -11.29
CA PRO A 97 -20.57 13.80 -10.19
C PRO A 97 -21.02 13.37 -8.79
N ASP A 98 -22.31 12.99 -8.65
CA ASP A 98 -22.89 12.59 -7.37
C ASP A 98 -22.53 11.16 -6.94
N SER A 99 -21.89 10.37 -7.82
CA SER A 99 -21.53 8.98 -7.56
C SER A 99 -20.02 8.76 -7.43
N LEU A 100 -19.22 9.83 -7.46
CA LEU A 100 -17.77 9.77 -7.30
C LEU A 100 -17.31 10.46 -6.02
N ALA A 101 -16.23 9.92 -5.45
CA ALA A 101 -15.41 10.60 -4.46
C ALA A 101 -14.04 10.85 -5.08
N PHE A 102 -13.47 12.01 -4.84
CA PHE A 102 -12.14 12.33 -5.31
C PHE A 102 -11.36 13.14 -4.27
N ASP A 103 -10.05 13.04 -4.39
CA ASP A 103 -9.10 13.83 -3.63
C ASP A 103 -7.93 14.23 -4.54
N TRP A 104 -7.17 15.24 -4.14
CA TRP A 104 -6.01 15.71 -4.90
C TRP A 104 -4.90 16.20 -3.98
N ARG A 105 -3.67 16.13 -4.48
CA ARG A 105 -2.50 16.68 -3.79
C ARG A 105 -1.51 17.24 -4.80
N HIS A 106 -0.66 18.18 -4.37
CA HIS A 106 0.45 18.64 -5.19
C HIS A 106 1.41 17.48 -5.49
N TYR A 107 1.72 17.31 -6.77
CA TYR A 107 2.69 16.33 -7.24
C TYR A 107 4.06 17.01 -7.39
N GLY A 108 5.12 16.42 -6.82
CA GLY A 108 6.45 17.05 -6.86
C GLY A 108 6.61 18.31 -6.01
N GLY A 109 5.64 18.60 -5.14
CA GLY A 109 5.59 19.77 -4.28
C GLY A 109 4.80 20.96 -4.86
N VAL A 110 4.50 21.95 -4.01
CA VAL A 110 3.65 23.10 -4.35
C VAL A 110 4.19 23.93 -5.53
N ARG A 111 5.49 23.85 -5.81
CA ARG A 111 6.14 24.64 -6.89
C ARG A 111 6.12 23.95 -8.26
N SER A 112 5.76 22.66 -8.33
CA SER A 112 5.77 21.94 -9.61
C SER A 112 4.66 22.38 -10.58
N GLY A 113 3.60 23.00 -10.05
CA GLY A 113 2.41 23.34 -10.86
C GLY A 113 1.59 22.11 -11.26
N GLU A 114 1.92 20.94 -10.74
CA GLU A 114 1.21 19.67 -11.01
C GLU A 114 0.43 19.20 -9.79
N ILE A 115 -0.72 18.59 -10.03
CA ILE A 115 -1.48 17.86 -9.00
C ILE A 115 -1.70 16.43 -9.44
N ALA A 116 -1.67 15.52 -8.45
CA ALA A 116 -2.19 14.16 -8.60
C ALA A 116 -3.64 14.14 -8.11
N VAL A 117 -4.53 13.60 -8.92
CA VAL A 117 -5.94 13.42 -8.60
C VAL A 117 -6.21 11.92 -8.47
N ALA A 118 -6.88 11.53 -7.41
CA ALA A 118 -7.41 10.18 -7.22
C ALA A 118 -8.94 10.23 -7.19
N VAL A 119 -9.59 9.25 -7.80
CA VAL A 119 -11.05 9.14 -7.84
C VAL A 119 -11.48 7.69 -7.72
N ALA A 120 -12.56 7.47 -6.97
CA ALA A 120 -13.19 6.17 -6.80
C ALA A 120 -14.73 6.32 -6.76
N PRO A 121 -15.49 5.24 -7.03
CA PRO A 121 -16.93 5.25 -6.78
C PRO A 121 -17.25 5.52 -5.32
N LEU A 122 -18.16 6.49 -5.05
CA LEU A 122 -18.55 6.85 -3.68
C LEU A 122 -19.07 5.65 -2.88
N ALA A 123 -19.85 4.78 -3.52
CA ALA A 123 -20.39 3.58 -2.90
C ALA A 123 -19.31 2.62 -2.34
N LEU A 124 -18.11 2.59 -2.93
CA LEU A 124 -17.01 1.78 -2.40
C LEU A 124 -16.42 2.37 -1.12
N LEU A 125 -16.37 3.70 -1.03
CA LEU A 125 -15.92 4.38 0.18
C LEU A 125 -16.93 4.19 1.31
N GLU A 126 -18.21 4.38 1.02
CA GLU A 126 -19.30 4.17 1.99
C GLU A 126 -19.27 2.74 2.56
N ARG A 127 -19.08 1.74 1.71
CA ARG A 127 -18.93 0.34 2.14
C ARG A 127 -17.75 0.14 3.10
N ARG A 128 -16.62 0.78 2.85
CA ARG A 128 -15.45 0.69 3.76
C ARG A 128 -15.68 1.39 5.08
N ILE A 129 -16.35 2.52 5.05
CA ILE A 129 -16.77 3.25 6.26
C ILE A 129 -17.68 2.35 7.12
N ASP A 130 -18.68 1.72 6.50
CA ASP A 130 -19.62 0.82 7.19
C ASP A 130 -18.89 -0.40 7.80
N VAL A 131 -17.96 -1.01 7.06
CA VAL A 131 -17.16 -2.15 7.53
C VAL A 131 -16.27 -1.76 8.71
N ALA A 132 -15.62 -0.61 8.63
CA ALA A 132 -14.79 -0.10 9.71
C ALA A 132 -15.63 0.21 10.97
N ALA A 133 -16.78 0.88 10.81
CA ALA A 133 -17.70 1.17 11.89
C ALA A 133 -18.21 -0.10 12.59
N GLN A 134 -18.58 -1.13 11.83
CA GLN A 134 -18.99 -2.43 12.37
C GLN A 134 -17.87 -3.12 13.17
N ALA A 135 -16.61 -2.86 12.82
CA ALA A 135 -15.45 -3.37 13.54
C ALA A 135 -15.01 -2.46 14.71
N GLY A 136 -15.69 -1.35 14.94
CA GLY A 136 -15.35 -0.37 15.98
C GLY A 136 -14.13 0.48 15.66
N ILE A 137 -13.81 0.67 14.37
CA ILE A 137 -12.71 1.51 13.89
C ILE A 137 -13.26 2.85 13.39
N ASP A 138 -12.68 3.96 13.87
CA ASP A 138 -12.91 5.29 13.31
C ASP A 138 -12.06 5.45 12.04
N LEU A 139 -12.69 5.24 10.88
CA LEU A 139 -12.03 5.33 9.58
C LEU A 139 -11.93 6.78 9.15
N THR A 140 -10.71 7.30 9.09
CA THR A 140 -10.45 8.71 8.74
C THR A 140 -9.82 8.86 7.36
N VAL A 141 -9.14 7.83 6.85
CA VAL A 141 -8.44 7.88 5.57
C VAL A 141 -8.69 6.60 4.78
N ILE A 142 -8.90 6.75 3.47
CA ILE A 142 -8.87 5.66 2.50
C ILE A 142 -7.76 5.95 1.49
N ASP A 143 -6.86 4.98 1.25
CA ASP A 143 -5.67 5.14 0.41
C ASP A 143 -5.53 3.98 -0.59
N GLY A 144 -4.73 4.14 -1.64
CA GLY A 144 -4.46 3.07 -2.60
C GLY A 144 -3.44 2.04 -2.08
N GLU A 145 -3.63 0.76 -2.41
CA GLU A 145 -2.71 -0.32 -2.01
C GLU A 145 -1.29 -0.08 -2.49
N SER A 146 -1.09 0.26 -3.76
CA SER A 146 0.24 0.57 -4.33
C SER A 146 0.92 1.73 -3.61
N ALA A 147 0.17 2.78 -3.25
CA ALA A 147 0.70 3.93 -2.51
C ALA A 147 1.14 3.52 -1.11
N ALA A 148 0.35 2.68 -0.45
CA ALA A 148 0.69 2.14 0.87
C ALA A 148 1.95 1.27 0.83
N VAL A 149 2.03 0.33 -0.12
CA VAL A 149 3.23 -0.51 -0.29
C VAL A 149 4.47 0.32 -0.56
N LEU A 150 4.40 1.28 -1.48
CA LEU A 150 5.53 2.16 -1.78
C LEU A 150 5.98 2.96 -0.56
N ARG A 151 5.05 3.40 0.29
CA ARG A 151 5.35 4.08 1.55
C ARG A 151 6.08 3.16 2.52
N ALA A 152 5.61 1.91 2.66
CA ALA A 152 6.22 0.90 3.49
C ALA A 152 7.66 0.57 3.03
N LEU A 153 7.84 0.32 1.74
CA LEU A 153 9.15 -0.03 1.19
C LEU A 153 10.14 1.14 1.22
N ARG A 154 9.68 2.37 1.03
CA ARG A 154 10.51 3.57 1.23
C ARG A 154 10.92 3.75 2.68
N TYR A 155 10.04 3.43 3.62
CA TYR A 155 10.37 3.46 5.04
C TYR A 155 11.42 2.40 5.37
N ALA A 156 11.24 1.16 4.88
CA ALA A 156 12.22 0.09 5.05
C ALA A 156 13.61 0.46 4.47
N ALA A 157 13.63 1.08 3.30
CA ALA A 157 14.87 1.48 2.63
C ALA A 157 15.72 2.47 3.46
N GLN A 158 15.14 3.22 4.39
CA GLN A 158 15.88 4.13 5.27
C GLN A 158 16.78 3.39 6.28
N PHE A 159 16.50 2.12 6.56
CA PHE A 159 17.27 1.28 7.49
C PHE A 159 18.23 0.35 6.77
N GLU A 160 17.93 0.00 5.51
CA GLU A 160 18.66 -1.02 4.75
C GLU A 160 19.65 -0.41 3.75
N LEU A 161 19.47 0.86 3.39
CA LEU A 161 20.27 1.49 2.35
C LEU A 161 20.99 2.76 2.86
N ASP A 162 22.23 2.91 2.42
CA ASP A 162 22.92 4.19 2.46
C ASP A 162 22.21 5.22 1.58
N ALA A 163 22.06 6.43 2.06
CA ALA A 163 21.09 7.47 1.71
C ALA A 163 20.95 7.91 0.22
N GLN A 164 21.64 7.30 -0.75
CA GLN A 164 21.70 7.81 -2.14
C GLN A 164 21.52 6.77 -3.25
N GLY A 165 21.22 5.52 -2.94
CA GLY A 165 21.16 4.47 -3.95
C GLY A 165 19.79 4.31 -4.60
N ALA A 166 19.75 4.13 -5.94
CA ALA A 166 18.55 3.64 -6.61
C ALA A 166 18.27 2.20 -6.19
N TYR A 167 17.01 1.86 -5.92
CA TYR A 167 16.57 0.52 -5.61
C TYR A 167 15.29 0.17 -6.38
N ALA A 168 14.97 -1.10 -6.44
CA ALA A 168 13.70 -1.54 -6.99
C ALA A 168 12.78 -2.07 -5.89
N ALA A 169 11.49 -2.05 -6.17
CA ALA A 169 10.45 -2.59 -5.32
C ALA A 169 9.56 -3.51 -6.16
N LEU A 170 9.30 -4.72 -5.68
CA LEU A 170 8.35 -5.67 -6.27
C LEU A 170 7.25 -5.95 -5.25
N TRP A 171 6.02 -5.85 -5.69
CA TRP A 171 4.85 -6.17 -4.88
C TRP A 171 4.01 -7.24 -5.55
N PHE A 172 3.88 -8.36 -4.85
CA PHE A 172 3.08 -9.51 -5.25
C PHE A 172 1.72 -9.44 -4.58
N CYS A 173 0.66 -9.35 -5.39
CA CYS A 173 -0.72 -9.27 -4.94
C CYS A 173 -1.62 -10.25 -5.71
N ASP A 174 -2.89 -10.29 -5.37
CA ASP A 174 -3.85 -11.17 -6.04
C ASP A 174 -4.03 -10.84 -7.52
N ALA A 175 -3.91 -9.58 -7.91
CA ALA A 175 -3.97 -9.14 -9.30
C ALA A 175 -2.71 -9.51 -10.10
N GLY A 176 -1.56 -9.72 -9.44
CA GLY A 176 -0.31 -10.04 -10.12
C GLY A 176 0.93 -9.46 -9.44
N VAL A 177 1.87 -8.94 -10.23
CA VAL A 177 3.09 -8.30 -9.74
C VAL A 177 3.19 -6.88 -10.28
N CYS A 178 3.40 -5.94 -9.38
CA CYS A 178 3.78 -4.58 -9.70
C CYS A 178 5.25 -4.34 -9.30
N GLY A 179 5.99 -3.60 -10.14
CA GLY A 179 7.37 -3.26 -9.86
C GLY A 179 7.68 -1.80 -10.15
N TRP A 180 8.48 -1.21 -9.29
CA TRP A 180 8.94 0.19 -9.42
C TRP A 180 10.46 0.28 -9.28
N ARG A 181 11.04 1.23 -10.00
CA ARG A 181 12.36 1.75 -9.74
C ARG A 181 12.24 3.01 -8.92
N ILE A 182 12.98 3.10 -7.83
CA ILE A 182 12.90 4.22 -6.88
C ILE A 182 14.25 4.93 -6.87
N GLU A 183 14.20 6.24 -7.12
CA GLU A 183 15.34 7.15 -7.08
C GLU A 183 14.94 8.40 -6.27
N GLY A 184 15.50 8.57 -5.10
CA GLY A 184 15.09 9.64 -4.17
C GLY A 184 13.58 9.59 -3.87
N SER A 185 12.87 10.67 -4.18
CA SER A 185 11.42 10.76 -4.00
C SER A 185 10.60 10.17 -5.17
N SER A 186 11.23 9.86 -6.31
CA SER A 186 10.55 9.35 -7.50
C SER A 186 10.35 7.84 -7.42
N ALA A 187 9.18 7.35 -7.82
CA ALA A 187 8.90 5.93 -8.04
C ALA A 187 8.37 5.77 -9.48
N ILE A 188 9.16 5.15 -10.32
CA ILE A 188 8.86 4.96 -11.74
C ILE A 188 8.35 3.53 -11.91
N PRO A 189 7.10 3.33 -12.35
CA PRO A 189 6.60 1.99 -12.66
C PRO A 189 7.43 1.36 -13.78
N VAL A 190 7.93 0.15 -13.54
CA VAL A 190 8.78 -0.57 -14.51
C VAL A 190 8.23 -1.94 -14.88
N LEU A 191 7.34 -2.49 -14.07
CA LEU A 191 6.75 -3.81 -14.26
C LEU A 191 5.29 -3.80 -13.84
N THR A 192 4.43 -4.40 -14.67
CA THR A 192 3.09 -4.82 -14.30
C THR A 192 2.81 -6.13 -15.04
N LEU A 193 2.57 -7.19 -14.28
CA LEU A 193 2.22 -8.51 -14.79
C LEU A 193 0.94 -8.97 -14.13
N SER A 194 -0.01 -9.44 -14.94
CA SER A 194 -1.20 -10.12 -14.44
C SER A 194 -0.85 -11.46 -13.80
N GLY A 195 -1.54 -11.79 -12.72
CA GLY A 195 -1.44 -13.10 -12.07
C GLY A 195 -1.91 -14.29 -12.94
N THR A 196 -2.44 -14.04 -14.14
CA THR A 196 -2.82 -15.07 -15.12
C THR A 196 -1.67 -15.54 -16.01
N LEU A 197 -0.50 -14.89 -15.95
CA LEU A 197 0.69 -15.19 -16.77
C LEU A 197 1.94 -15.35 -15.87
N PRO A 198 1.94 -16.27 -14.91
CA PRO A 198 3.03 -16.39 -13.94
C PRO A 198 4.37 -16.75 -14.60
N GLU A 199 4.37 -17.55 -15.67
CA GLU A 199 5.56 -17.96 -16.41
C GLU A 199 6.30 -16.80 -17.09
N ALA A 200 5.65 -15.65 -17.25
CA ALA A 200 6.26 -14.48 -17.85
C ALA A 200 7.17 -13.69 -16.89
N LEU A 201 7.13 -13.96 -15.59
CA LEU A 201 7.85 -13.16 -14.58
C LEU A 201 9.38 -13.19 -14.78
N PRO A 202 10.08 -14.34 -14.90
CA PRO A 202 11.53 -14.36 -15.06
C PRO A 202 11.99 -13.58 -16.29
N ASP A 203 11.28 -13.75 -17.40
CA ASP A 203 11.57 -13.06 -18.64
C ASP A 203 11.26 -11.56 -18.58
N ALA A 204 10.20 -11.17 -17.87
CA ALA A 204 9.86 -9.78 -17.66
C ALA A 204 10.90 -9.08 -16.77
N LEU A 205 11.37 -9.73 -15.72
CA LEU A 205 12.44 -9.21 -14.86
C LEU A 205 13.75 -9.02 -15.64
N ARG A 206 14.14 -10.00 -16.50
CA ARG A 206 15.34 -9.88 -17.34
C ARG A 206 15.25 -8.78 -18.39
N ARG A 207 14.09 -8.64 -19.07
CA ARG A 207 13.87 -7.65 -20.14
C ARG A 207 13.67 -6.23 -19.62
N ARG A 208 12.99 -6.11 -18.52
CA ARG A 208 12.78 -4.84 -17.84
C ARG A 208 13.99 -4.55 -16.97
N ALA A 209 15.09 -4.17 -17.62
CA ALA A 209 16.28 -3.76 -16.90
C ALA A 209 15.86 -2.75 -15.82
N LEU A 210 15.81 -3.20 -14.56
CA LEU A 210 15.58 -2.32 -13.41
C LEU A 210 16.73 -1.30 -13.31
N GLY A 211 17.68 -1.39 -14.23
CA GLY A 211 18.91 -0.62 -14.27
C GLY A 211 19.85 -1.07 -13.15
N ALA A 212 20.95 -0.34 -12.98
CA ALA A 212 21.82 -0.55 -11.82
C ALA A 212 21.08 -0.13 -10.55
N VAL A 213 20.62 -1.09 -9.78
CA VAL A 213 19.98 -0.90 -8.46
C VAL A 213 20.82 -1.59 -7.39
N HIS A 214 20.86 -1.03 -6.19
CA HIS A 214 21.63 -1.58 -5.08
C HIS A 214 20.98 -2.86 -4.53
N CYS A 215 19.66 -2.87 -4.47
CA CYS A 215 18.88 -4.03 -4.05
C CYS A 215 17.45 -3.99 -4.60
N VAL A 216 16.71 -5.06 -4.37
CA VAL A 216 15.28 -5.17 -4.67
C VAL A 216 14.53 -5.51 -3.39
N PHE A 217 13.61 -4.63 -2.98
CA PHE A 217 12.67 -4.95 -1.92
C PHE A 217 11.51 -5.77 -2.46
N VAL A 218 11.10 -6.78 -1.73
CA VAL A 218 9.95 -7.64 -2.08
C VAL A 218 8.89 -7.55 -0.99
N ALA A 219 7.67 -7.25 -1.40
CA ALA A 219 6.47 -7.24 -0.58
C ALA A 219 5.39 -8.15 -1.17
N GLY A 220 4.45 -8.59 -0.33
CA GLY A 220 3.31 -9.42 -0.73
C GLY A 220 3.20 -10.69 0.08
N ASP A 221 2.07 -11.38 -0.08
CA ASP A 221 1.83 -12.67 0.55
C ASP A 221 2.68 -13.76 -0.12
N GLU A 222 3.22 -14.69 0.67
CA GLU A 222 3.96 -15.86 0.17
C GLU A 222 3.15 -16.66 -0.87
N ARG A 223 1.82 -16.74 -0.70
CA ARG A 223 0.94 -17.38 -1.68
C ARG A 223 0.93 -16.66 -3.02
N CYS A 224 0.99 -15.33 -3.00
CA CYS A 224 1.06 -14.52 -4.21
C CYS A 224 2.40 -14.71 -4.91
N ILE A 225 3.51 -14.80 -4.16
CA ILE A 225 4.84 -15.10 -4.70
C ILE A 225 4.87 -16.51 -5.30
N ALA A 226 4.38 -17.51 -4.57
CA ALA A 226 4.35 -18.91 -5.02
C ALA A 226 3.52 -19.14 -6.30
N ARG A 227 2.51 -18.31 -6.58
CA ARG A 227 1.73 -18.37 -7.83
C ARG A 227 2.57 -18.13 -9.08
N PHE A 228 3.72 -17.48 -8.95
CA PHE A 228 4.65 -17.23 -10.05
C PHE A 228 5.74 -18.29 -10.15
N ASP A 229 5.58 -19.42 -9.45
CA ASP A 229 6.54 -20.52 -9.41
C ASP A 229 7.99 -20.02 -9.17
N THR A 230 8.11 -19.10 -8.22
CA THR A 230 9.38 -18.45 -7.88
C THR A 230 9.48 -18.20 -6.38
N SER A 231 10.71 -18.02 -5.96
CA SER A 231 11.07 -17.64 -4.59
C SER A 231 11.82 -16.30 -4.57
N VAL A 232 11.93 -15.71 -3.38
CA VAL A 232 12.71 -14.48 -3.19
C VAL A 232 14.19 -14.69 -3.63
N ALA A 233 14.76 -15.86 -3.39
CA ALA A 233 16.13 -16.18 -3.79
C ALA A 233 16.27 -16.22 -5.33
N GLU A 234 15.33 -16.89 -6.01
CA GLU A 234 15.36 -16.99 -7.49
C GLU A 234 15.15 -15.62 -8.15
N ILE A 235 14.37 -14.72 -7.54
CA ILE A 235 14.28 -13.33 -8.01
C ILE A 235 15.66 -12.66 -7.97
N GLY A 236 16.41 -12.86 -6.89
CA GLY A 236 17.78 -12.37 -6.76
C GLY A 236 18.71 -12.91 -7.83
N ASP A 237 18.66 -14.22 -8.08
CA ASP A 237 19.46 -14.89 -9.11
C ASP A 237 19.14 -14.35 -10.52
N VAL A 238 17.86 -14.16 -10.83
CA VAL A 238 17.41 -13.62 -12.13
C VAL A 238 17.88 -12.18 -12.34
N LEU A 239 17.88 -11.37 -11.28
CA LEU A 239 18.23 -9.95 -11.34
C LEU A 239 19.71 -9.68 -11.11
N GLY A 240 20.47 -10.66 -10.57
CA GLY A 240 21.88 -10.50 -10.22
C GLY A 240 22.13 -9.46 -9.12
N THR A 241 21.16 -9.26 -8.22
CA THR A 241 21.25 -8.28 -7.13
C THR A 241 20.63 -8.82 -5.84
N ALA A 242 20.99 -8.22 -4.72
CA ALA A 242 20.44 -8.58 -3.42
C ALA A 242 18.92 -8.33 -3.39
N VAL A 243 18.19 -9.27 -2.81
CA VAL A 243 16.74 -9.14 -2.58
C VAL A 243 16.47 -9.10 -1.08
N VAL A 244 15.73 -8.09 -0.66
CA VAL A 244 15.39 -7.84 0.74
C VAL A 244 13.88 -8.02 0.89
N PRO A 245 13.41 -9.10 1.54
CA PRO A 245 12.01 -9.22 1.90
C PRO A 245 11.62 -8.12 2.88
N PHE A 246 10.46 -7.49 2.66
CA PHE A 246 9.94 -6.53 3.63
C PHE A 246 9.69 -7.21 4.97
N ASP A 247 10.19 -6.60 6.03
CA ASP A 247 9.89 -6.98 7.42
C ASP A 247 9.80 -5.73 8.28
N CYS A 248 8.62 -5.43 8.81
CA CYS A 248 8.40 -4.23 9.62
C CYS A 248 8.83 -4.39 11.08
N THR A 249 9.40 -5.52 11.48
CA THR A 249 9.83 -5.80 12.85
C THR A 249 11.32 -6.12 12.98
N GLY A 250 12.02 -6.25 11.85
CA GLY A 250 13.39 -6.72 11.78
C GLY A 250 14.47 -5.63 11.73
N TRP A 251 14.11 -4.34 11.69
CA TRP A 251 15.11 -3.27 11.52
C TRP A 251 15.81 -2.95 12.83
N ASP A 252 17.13 -2.83 12.76
CA ASP A 252 17.98 -2.46 13.89
C ASP A 252 17.57 -1.12 14.49
N GLY A 253 17.34 -1.13 15.81
CA GLY A 253 16.94 0.06 16.55
C GLY A 253 15.48 0.45 16.44
N GLN A 254 14.68 -0.22 15.63
CA GLN A 254 13.26 0.05 15.58
C GLN A 254 12.53 -0.57 16.79
N PRO A 255 11.81 0.25 17.57
CA PRO A 255 11.06 -0.27 18.68
C PRO A 255 9.88 -1.11 18.20
N CYS A 256 9.91 -2.40 18.48
CA CYS A 256 8.78 -3.31 18.36
C CYS A 256 8.21 -3.57 19.76
N ALA A 257 6.90 -3.45 19.93
CA ALA A 257 6.27 -3.63 21.23
C ALA A 257 6.40 -5.06 21.75
N ARG A 258 6.53 -6.03 20.85
CA ARG A 258 6.60 -7.45 21.18
C ARG A 258 7.64 -8.18 20.36
N ALA A 259 8.56 -8.86 21.00
CA ALA A 259 9.49 -9.76 20.34
C ALA A 259 8.74 -10.91 19.66
N GLY A 260 9.13 -11.26 18.44
CA GLY A 260 8.58 -12.41 17.71
C GLY A 260 7.26 -12.15 16.98
N MET A 261 6.81 -10.91 16.83
CA MET A 261 5.69 -10.61 15.93
C MET A 261 6.06 -10.91 14.47
N PRO A 262 5.19 -11.58 13.69
CA PRO A 262 5.43 -11.80 12.28
C PRO A 262 5.27 -10.48 11.52
N GLY A 263 6.38 -9.86 11.09
CA GLY A 263 6.39 -8.59 10.39
C GLY A 263 6.64 -8.67 8.89
N GLY A 264 6.60 -9.86 8.33
CA GLY A 264 7.06 -10.17 6.97
C GLY A 264 6.31 -9.50 5.81
N PRO A 265 6.64 -9.90 4.57
CA PRO A 265 6.25 -9.20 3.33
C PRO A 265 4.74 -8.96 3.16
N ALA A 266 3.90 -9.82 3.73
CA ALA A 266 2.44 -9.71 3.69
C ALA A 266 1.88 -8.50 4.44
N PHE A 267 2.64 -7.90 5.34
CA PHE A 267 2.21 -6.74 6.14
C PHE A 267 2.53 -5.39 5.47
N ALA A 268 3.19 -5.36 4.32
CA ALA A 268 3.63 -4.11 3.69
C ALA A 268 2.47 -3.12 3.43
N VAL A 269 1.33 -3.59 2.92
CA VAL A 269 0.13 -2.75 2.72
C VAL A 269 -0.35 -2.20 4.06
N ALA A 270 -0.59 -3.07 5.04
CA ALA A 270 -1.12 -2.68 6.33
C ALA A 270 -0.17 -1.72 7.08
N PHE A 271 1.13 -1.98 7.04
CA PHE A 271 2.15 -1.11 7.61
C PHE A 271 2.18 0.26 6.92
N GLY A 272 2.15 0.30 5.59
CA GLY A 272 2.15 1.54 4.84
C GLY A 272 0.89 2.38 5.03
N LEU A 273 -0.29 1.75 5.23
CA LEU A 273 -1.52 2.44 5.62
C LEU A 273 -1.39 3.05 7.03
N ALA A 274 -0.90 2.26 7.97
CA ALA A 274 -0.72 2.73 9.34
C ALA A 274 0.33 3.86 9.44
N LEU A 275 1.40 3.84 8.62
CA LEU A 275 2.33 4.95 8.49
C LEU A 275 1.63 6.25 8.07
N ARG A 276 0.67 6.16 7.14
CA ARG A 276 -0.12 7.33 6.75
C ARG A 276 -0.87 7.91 7.93
N GLY A 277 -1.52 7.08 8.73
CA GLY A 277 -2.27 7.51 9.90
C GLY A 277 -1.44 8.15 11.01
N VAL A 278 -0.14 7.87 11.09
CA VAL A 278 0.75 8.47 12.12
C VAL A 278 1.55 9.68 11.61
N TRP A 279 1.58 9.92 10.29
CA TRP A 279 2.32 11.04 9.69
C TRP A 279 1.42 12.20 9.23
N GLU A 280 0.17 11.96 8.90
CA GLU A 280 -0.82 12.94 8.47
C GLU A 280 -1.86 13.22 9.56
#